data_6450ddfa7f5806769ea85f84150a804e
#
_entry.id   6450ddfa7f5806769ea85f84150a804e
#
_cell.length_a   1.000
_cell.length_b   1.000
_cell.length_c   1.000
_cell.angle_alpha   90.00
_cell.angle_beta   90.00
_cell.angle_gamma   90.00
#
_symmetry.space_group_name_H-M   'P 1'
#
loop_
_entity.id
_entity.type
_entity.pdbx_description
1 polymer ?
#
loop_
_entity_poly.entity_id
_entity_poly.type
_entity_poly.pdbx_seq_one_letter_code
_entity_poly.pdbx_strand_id
1 'polypeptide(L)'
;EIEVWNRQRNHLQKQIVDFEEKFLAKYDRDESVLKTEKIRSKPVILLQNATGKGSQWSYLERLPPSDWIEVGFDDKDWKRGMGGFGTKQTPGSQVRTVWNSKDIWMRTTFRLAAIPKALRMTLNHDEDVEVYLNGKLVFQNTGHVSKYQTHDISRESTDVLQTGKNVIAVHCRQTVGGQYIDLGLECFEEAVDLVGLIRKHANKLMGDGPHKQYKARIRDLERHLPTKPKSDYYKVLAVGEHGERVTKILRRGNPALEGEEVFPAFPAVLSPPEPVIQKLTKSSGREPPWPSGLVPKIIRYLRG
;
A
#
# COMPACT_ATOMS: atom_id res chain seq x y z
N GLU A 1 6.07 0.69 -22.99
CA GLU A 1 5.90 2.15 -22.91
C GLU A 1 5.52 2.62 -21.50
N ILE A 2 4.48 2.03 -20.87
CA ILE A 2 4.05 2.38 -19.50
C ILE A 2 5.15 2.18 -18.47
N GLU A 3 5.93 1.11 -18.55
CA GLU A 3 7.05 0.87 -17.62
C GLU A 3 8.16 1.91 -17.75
N VAL A 4 8.46 2.35 -18.97
CA VAL A 4 9.44 3.42 -19.22
C VAL A 4 8.91 4.73 -18.66
N TRP A 5 7.64 5.04 -18.91
CA TRP A 5 6.98 6.21 -18.37
C TRP A 5 6.98 6.21 -16.82
N ASN A 6 6.64 5.09 -16.20
CA ASN A 6 6.68 4.94 -14.75
C ASN A 6 8.09 5.12 -14.17
N ARG A 7 9.11 4.53 -14.80
CA ARG A 7 10.50 4.69 -14.37
C ARG A 7 10.94 6.16 -14.39
N GLN A 8 10.61 6.87 -15.46
CA GLN A 8 10.94 8.30 -15.59
C GLN A 8 10.20 9.14 -14.56
N ARG A 9 8.89 8.91 -14.36
CA ARG A 9 8.10 9.57 -13.31
C ARG A 9 8.70 9.33 -11.94
N ASN A 10 8.98 8.08 -11.56
CA ASN A 10 9.51 7.72 -10.27
C ASN A 10 10.92 8.33 -10.05
N HIS A 11 11.73 8.39 -11.08
CA HIS A 11 13.05 9.04 -11.02
C HIS A 11 12.92 10.54 -10.72
N LEU A 12 12.03 11.25 -11.41
CA LEU A 12 11.78 12.67 -11.16
C LEU A 12 11.20 12.92 -9.75
N GLN A 13 10.23 12.11 -9.34
CA GLN A 13 9.65 12.19 -8.01
C GLN A 13 10.70 11.98 -6.91
N LYS A 14 11.56 10.97 -7.07
CA LYS A 14 12.64 10.71 -6.11
C LYS A 14 13.58 11.91 -5.98
N GLN A 15 13.98 12.53 -7.08
CA GLN A 15 14.87 13.71 -7.04
C GLN A 15 14.21 14.92 -6.36
N ILE A 16 12.89 15.09 -6.52
CA ILE A 16 12.12 16.12 -5.84
C ILE A 16 12.12 15.85 -4.33
N VAL A 17 11.72 14.64 -3.92
CA VAL A 17 11.68 14.23 -2.50
C VAL A 17 13.06 14.33 -1.85
N ASP A 18 14.11 13.85 -2.50
CA ASP A 18 15.49 13.95 -1.99
C ASP A 18 15.92 15.41 -1.71
N PHE A 19 15.47 16.37 -2.53
CA PHE A 19 15.72 17.78 -2.29
C PHE A 19 14.90 18.30 -1.10
N GLU A 20 13.63 17.95 -1.02
CA GLU A 20 12.70 18.37 0.02
C GLU A 20 13.15 17.87 1.41
N GLU A 21 13.57 16.60 1.51
CA GLU A 21 14.13 16.04 2.74
C GLU A 21 15.41 16.77 3.17
N LYS A 22 16.32 17.02 2.25
CA LYS A 22 17.56 17.76 2.52
C LYS A 22 17.27 19.21 2.94
N PHE A 23 16.30 19.85 2.29
CA PHE A 23 15.85 21.19 2.64
C PHE A 23 15.29 21.22 4.06
N LEU A 24 14.37 20.30 4.40
CA LEU A 24 13.77 20.20 5.72
C LEU A 24 14.83 19.95 6.80
N ALA A 25 15.78 19.04 6.55
CA ALA A 25 16.86 18.78 7.49
C ALA A 25 17.75 19.99 7.79
N LYS A 26 17.95 20.90 6.80
CA LYS A 26 18.67 22.14 6.99
C LYS A 26 17.78 23.21 7.64
N TYR A 27 16.53 23.30 7.23
CA TYR A 27 15.54 24.22 7.77
C TYR A 27 15.36 24.02 9.27
N ASP A 28 15.23 22.76 9.72
CA ASP A 28 15.05 22.42 11.13
C ASP A 28 16.27 22.73 12.02
N ARG A 29 17.45 22.91 11.43
CA ARG A 29 18.70 23.25 12.12
C ARG A 29 19.03 24.74 12.10
N ASP A 30 18.38 25.52 11.24
CA ASP A 30 18.67 26.95 11.11
C ASP A 30 17.77 27.81 12.02
N GLU A 31 18.24 28.07 13.25
CA GLU A 31 17.53 28.91 14.22
C GLU A 31 17.16 30.28 13.69
N SER A 32 17.95 30.87 12.77
CA SER A 32 17.67 32.20 12.22
C SER A 32 16.45 32.22 11.31
N VAL A 33 16.19 31.09 10.63
CA VAL A 33 15.01 30.87 9.80
C VAL A 33 13.80 30.51 10.67
N LEU A 34 13.98 29.63 11.65
CA LEU A 34 12.91 29.22 12.59
C LEU A 34 12.36 30.40 13.42
N LYS A 35 13.21 31.34 13.80
CA LYS A 35 12.77 32.55 14.54
C LYS A 35 11.96 33.54 13.70
N THR A 36 12.15 33.55 12.38
CA THR A 36 11.41 34.44 11.46
C THR A 36 10.09 33.84 10.97
N GLU A 37 9.97 32.54 11.00
CA GLU A 37 8.73 31.84 10.66
C GLU A 37 7.96 31.57 11.96
N LYS A 38 6.86 32.25 12.16
CA LYS A 38 5.92 31.94 13.25
C LYS A 38 5.45 30.49 13.10
N ILE A 39 6.12 29.63 13.88
CA ILE A 39 5.62 28.38 14.42
C ILE A 39 5.12 27.37 13.37
N ARG A 40 5.95 26.36 13.12
CA ARG A 40 5.41 25.01 12.88
C ARG A 40 4.57 24.68 14.11
N SER A 41 3.28 24.45 13.94
CA SER A 41 2.48 23.83 14.99
C SER A 41 3.21 22.55 15.41
N LYS A 42 3.48 22.40 16.71
CA LYS A 42 4.11 21.17 17.20
C LYS A 42 3.21 20.01 16.79
N PRO A 43 3.80 18.92 16.24
CA PRO A 43 2.98 17.76 15.89
C PRO A 43 2.29 17.22 17.15
N VAL A 44 1.03 16.90 17.01
CA VAL A 44 0.31 16.12 18.02
C VAL A 44 0.52 14.65 17.69
N ILE A 45 1.19 13.93 18.58
CA ILE A 45 1.43 12.51 18.41
C ILE A 45 0.14 11.76 18.69
N LEU A 46 -0.40 11.10 17.67
CA LEU A 46 -1.59 10.25 17.76
C LEU A 46 -1.22 8.80 18.11
N LEU A 47 -0.14 8.29 17.48
CA LEU A 47 0.42 6.97 17.76
C LEU A 47 1.94 7.06 17.82
N GLN A 48 2.52 6.52 18.89
CA GLN A 48 3.97 6.42 19.02
C GLN A 48 4.50 5.17 18.35
N ASN A 49 5.56 5.28 17.58
CA ASN A 49 6.31 4.15 17.08
C ASN A 49 7.21 3.51 18.15
N ALA A 50 7.87 2.40 17.83
CA ALA A 50 8.71 1.64 18.75
C ALA A 50 10.02 2.36 19.15
N THR A 51 10.43 3.45 18.48
CA THR A 51 11.58 4.25 18.93
C THR A 51 11.26 5.03 20.20
N GLY A 52 9.97 5.33 20.45
CA GLY A 52 9.46 5.87 21.71
C GLY A 52 8.88 4.77 22.61
N LYS A 53 7.75 5.03 23.25
CA LYS A 53 7.05 4.04 24.11
C LYS A 53 6.33 2.95 23.29
N GLY A 54 6.08 3.21 22.00
CA GLY A 54 5.21 2.41 21.17
C GLY A 54 3.73 2.60 21.49
N SER A 55 2.86 2.23 20.56
CA SER A 55 1.41 2.18 20.77
C SER A 55 0.96 0.73 20.82
N GLN A 56 -0.16 0.49 21.49
CA GLN A 56 -0.76 -0.84 21.53
C GLN A 56 -1.60 -1.09 20.28
N TRP A 57 -1.46 -2.30 19.73
CA TRP A 57 -2.17 -2.77 18.55
C TRP A 57 -2.92 -4.05 18.84
N SER A 58 -4.07 -4.22 18.16
CA SER A 58 -4.69 -5.53 17.97
C SER A 58 -4.08 -6.17 16.74
N TYR A 59 -3.78 -7.47 16.77
CA TYR A 59 -3.19 -8.14 15.62
C TYR A 59 -3.64 -9.59 15.46
N LEU A 60 -3.63 -10.05 14.20
CA LEU A 60 -3.80 -11.45 13.80
C LEU A 60 -2.68 -11.86 12.86
N GLU A 61 -2.37 -13.16 12.90
CA GLU A 61 -1.42 -13.82 12.00
C GLU A 61 -2.12 -14.80 11.04
N ARG A 62 -3.42 -14.63 10.87
CA ARG A 62 -4.28 -15.35 9.93
C ARG A 62 -5.20 -14.36 9.24
N LEU A 63 -5.60 -14.67 8.02
CA LEU A 63 -6.47 -13.80 7.23
C LEU A 63 -7.74 -13.42 8.00
N PRO A 64 -7.98 -12.13 8.26
CA PRO A 64 -9.21 -11.64 8.87
C PRO A 64 -10.37 -11.58 7.87
N PRO A 65 -11.61 -11.36 8.32
CA PRO A 65 -12.73 -10.95 7.46
C PRO A 65 -12.39 -9.68 6.68
N SER A 66 -13.02 -9.46 5.52
CA SER A 66 -12.69 -8.34 4.61
C SER A 66 -12.97 -6.95 5.18
N ASP A 67 -13.85 -6.84 6.15
CA ASP A 67 -14.23 -5.60 6.84
C ASP A 67 -13.31 -5.22 8.01
N TRP A 68 -12.19 -5.95 8.20
CA TRP A 68 -11.22 -5.71 9.28
C TRP A 68 -10.62 -4.30 9.28
N ILE A 69 -10.67 -3.59 8.17
CA ILE A 69 -10.18 -2.22 8.01
C ILE A 69 -11.18 -1.15 8.46
N GLU A 70 -12.43 -1.53 8.71
CA GLU A 70 -13.52 -0.61 8.99
C GLU A 70 -13.54 -0.14 10.46
N VAL A 71 -14.06 1.06 10.69
CA VAL A 71 -14.14 1.68 12.04
C VAL A 71 -15.03 0.87 13.00
N GLY A 72 -16.06 0.22 12.45
CA GLY A 72 -17.05 -0.55 13.21
C GLY A 72 -16.64 -2.00 13.48
N PHE A 73 -15.53 -2.46 12.94
CA PHE A 73 -15.10 -3.85 13.12
C PHE A 73 -14.77 -4.16 14.58
N ASP A 74 -15.23 -5.31 15.09
CA ASP A 74 -14.95 -5.79 16.45
C ASP A 74 -13.67 -6.65 16.48
N ASP A 75 -12.61 -6.10 17.05
CA ASP A 75 -11.29 -6.75 17.19
C ASP A 75 -10.99 -7.26 18.60
N LYS A 76 -12.04 -7.45 19.46
CA LYS A 76 -11.86 -7.87 20.86
C LYS A 76 -11.14 -9.22 21.00
N ASP A 77 -11.35 -10.14 20.06
CA ASP A 77 -10.75 -11.47 20.06
C ASP A 77 -9.35 -11.52 19.42
N TRP A 78 -8.84 -10.37 18.95
CA TRP A 78 -7.50 -10.27 18.43
C TRP A 78 -6.46 -10.25 19.54
N LYS A 79 -5.28 -10.79 19.25
CA LYS A 79 -4.13 -10.65 20.15
C LYS A 79 -3.78 -9.16 20.33
N ARG A 80 -3.17 -8.82 21.45
CA ARG A 80 -2.68 -7.47 21.76
C ARG A 80 -1.17 -7.47 21.83
N GLY A 81 -0.53 -6.47 21.19
CA GLY A 81 0.91 -6.29 21.19
C GLY A 81 1.31 -4.82 21.11
N MET A 82 2.54 -4.54 21.54
CA MET A 82 3.13 -3.20 21.38
C MET A 82 3.74 -3.07 20.00
N GLY A 83 3.61 -1.90 19.38
CA GLY A 83 4.24 -1.57 18.09
C GLY A 83 5.71 -1.93 18.05
N GLY A 84 6.21 -2.28 16.86
CA GLY A 84 7.49 -2.94 16.66
C GLY A 84 7.31 -4.46 16.60
N PHE A 85 6.53 -4.93 15.62
CA PHE A 85 6.30 -6.36 15.37
C PHE A 85 7.39 -6.91 14.44
N GLY A 86 7.93 -8.09 14.75
CA GLY A 86 8.94 -8.72 13.89
C GLY A 86 9.84 -9.71 14.59
N THR A 87 10.98 -9.99 13.97
CA THR A 87 12.03 -10.87 14.51
C THR A 87 13.22 -10.05 15.02
N LYS A 88 13.81 -10.49 16.13
CA LYS A 88 14.93 -9.78 16.79
C LYS A 88 16.19 -9.67 15.92
N GLN A 89 16.32 -10.51 14.90
CA GLN A 89 17.47 -10.51 14.00
C GLN A 89 17.36 -9.49 12.86
N THR A 90 16.22 -8.83 12.67
CA THR A 90 16.04 -7.83 11.61
C THR A 90 16.86 -6.58 11.91
N PRO A 91 17.83 -6.20 11.05
CA PRO A 91 18.69 -5.04 11.29
C PRO A 91 17.90 -3.75 11.41
N GLY A 92 18.26 -2.90 12.38
CA GLY A 92 17.59 -1.59 12.59
C GLY A 92 16.20 -1.65 13.19
N SER A 93 15.69 -2.85 13.51
CA SER A 93 14.39 -3.04 14.14
C SER A 93 14.42 -2.80 15.65
N GLN A 94 13.29 -2.36 16.21
CA GLN A 94 13.05 -2.29 17.66
C GLN A 94 11.87 -3.19 18.01
N VAL A 95 12.13 -4.50 18.02
CA VAL A 95 11.08 -5.51 18.21
C VAL A 95 10.59 -5.51 19.66
N ARG A 96 9.31 -5.25 19.84
CA ARG A 96 8.57 -5.31 21.12
C ARG A 96 7.59 -6.48 21.15
N THR A 97 7.03 -6.84 19.99
CA THR A 97 6.14 -7.99 19.83
C THR A 97 6.71 -8.91 18.77
N VAL A 98 6.89 -10.17 19.13
CA VAL A 98 7.40 -11.17 18.18
C VAL A 98 6.30 -11.53 17.19
N TRP A 99 6.66 -11.50 15.91
CA TRP A 99 5.85 -11.94 14.77
C TRP A 99 6.70 -12.82 13.88
N ASN A 100 6.28 -14.06 13.62
CA ASN A 100 7.03 -15.07 12.86
C ASN A 100 6.25 -15.68 11.69
N SER A 101 4.98 -15.33 11.52
CA SER A 101 4.16 -15.82 10.41
C SER A 101 4.44 -15.02 9.13
N LYS A 102 3.95 -15.52 7.99
CA LYS A 102 4.13 -14.89 6.69
C LYS A 102 3.41 -13.54 6.59
N ASP A 103 2.25 -13.42 7.17
CA ASP A 103 1.42 -12.22 7.12
C ASP A 103 1.03 -11.79 8.54
N ILE A 104 0.92 -10.49 8.75
CA ILE A 104 0.34 -9.90 9.94
C ILE A 104 -0.68 -8.84 9.55
N TRP A 105 -1.83 -8.90 10.17
CA TRP A 105 -2.88 -7.88 10.10
C TRP A 105 -2.95 -7.22 11.47
N MET A 106 -2.81 -5.93 11.50
CA MET A 106 -2.81 -5.18 12.76
C MET A 106 -3.65 -3.92 12.63
N ARG A 107 -4.30 -3.54 13.72
CA ARG A 107 -5.14 -2.35 13.77
C ARG A 107 -5.11 -1.71 15.14
N THR A 108 -5.29 -0.40 15.16
CA THR A 108 -5.45 0.36 16.41
C THR A 108 -6.34 1.57 16.17
N THR A 109 -6.78 2.18 17.26
CA THR A 109 -7.64 3.36 17.20
C THR A 109 -6.90 4.59 17.74
N PHE A 110 -7.22 5.74 17.17
CA PHE A 110 -6.81 7.03 17.69
C PHE A 110 -8.01 8.00 17.70
N ARG A 111 -7.88 9.09 18.42
CA ARG A 111 -8.96 10.08 18.55
C ARG A 111 -8.50 11.44 18.05
N LEU A 112 -9.38 12.12 17.30
CA LEU A 112 -9.20 13.48 16.84
C LEU A 112 -10.20 14.40 17.52
N ALA A 113 -9.73 15.50 18.12
CA ALA A 113 -10.60 16.56 18.63
C ALA A 113 -11.24 17.36 17.49
N ALA A 114 -10.51 17.56 16.40
CA ALA A 114 -10.95 18.18 15.15
C ALA A 114 -10.20 17.54 13.99
N ILE A 115 -10.72 17.68 12.76
CA ILE A 115 -10.04 17.19 11.56
C ILE A 115 -8.75 18.00 11.35
N PRO A 116 -7.56 17.37 11.36
CA PRO A 116 -6.29 18.06 11.19
C PRO A 116 -6.10 18.52 9.73
N LYS A 117 -5.30 19.55 9.54
CA LYS A 117 -4.93 20.03 8.20
C LYS A 117 -3.90 19.14 7.51
N ALA A 118 -3.11 18.42 8.29
CA ALA A 118 -2.14 17.46 7.77
C ALA A 118 -1.99 16.28 8.73
N LEU A 119 -1.77 15.11 8.16
CA LEU A 119 -1.50 13.85 8.85
C LEU A 119 -0.22 13.26 8.30
N ARG A 120 0.66 12.80 9.17
CA ARG A 120 1.96 12.25 8.82
C ARG A 120 2.17 10.92 9.48
N MET A 121 2.64 9.96 8.72
CA MET A 121 2.98 8.62 9.15
C MET A 121 4.49 8.45 9.15
N THR A 122 5.04 7.84 10.20
CA THR A 122 6.42 7.35 10.26
C THR A 122 6.39 5.84 10.26
N LEU A 123 6.94 5.21 9.24
CA LEU A 123 6.80 3.79 8.94
C LEU A 123 8.18 3.13 8.76
N ASN A 124 8.34 1.93 9.31
CA ASN A 124 9.44 1.03 9.01
C ASN A 124 8.85 -0.37 8.76
N HIS A 125 9.11 -0.94 7.59
CA HIS A 125 8.56 -2.23 7.18
C HIS A 125 9.59 -3.09 6.45
N ASP A 126 9.43 -4.38 6.61
CA ASP A 126 10.21 -5.43 5.97
C ASP A 126 9.29 -6.67 5.89
N GLU A 127 8.56 -6.96 4.76
CA GLU A 127 8.69 -6.49 3.38
C GLU A 127 7.50 -5.63 2.91
N ASP A 128 6.51 -6.26 2.19
CA ASP A 128 5.37 -5.54 1.60
C ASP A 128 4.41 -5.01 2.67
N VAL A 129 3.89 -3.81 2.46
CA VAL A 129 3.00 -3.17 3.41
C VAL A 129 1.84 -2.46 2.73
N GLU A 130 0.67 -2.54 3.35
CA GLU A 130 -0.52 -1.77 3.04
C GLU A 130 -1.02 -1.08 4.31
N VAL A 131 -1.36 0.19 4.22
CA VAL A 131 -1.89 0.98 5.34
C VAL A 131 -3.24 1.55 4.97
N TYR A 132 -4.22 1.34 5.83
CA TYR A 132 -5.59 1.78 5.66
C TYR A 132 -5.98 2.75 6.77
N LEU A 133 -6.78 3.75 6.42
CA LEU A 133 -7.34 4.73 7.34
C LEU A 133 -8.87 4.72 7.18
N ASN A 134 -9.60 4.33 8.22
CA ASN A 134 -11.06 4.20 8.21
C ASN A 134 -11.60 3.46 6.97
N GLY A 135 -11.01 2.33 6.60
CA GLY A 135 -11.40 1.52 5.44
C GLY A 135 -10.73 1.89 4.12
N LYS A 136 -10.11 3.08 4.00
CA LYS A 136 -9.47 3.55 2.76
C LYS A 136 -7.98 3.24 2.75
N LEU A 137 -7.48 2.64 1.66
CA LEU A 137 -6.04 2.48 1.43
C LEU A 137 -5.39 3.86 1.25
N VAL A 138 -4.43 4.19 2.13
CA VAL A 138 -3.73 5.48 2.12
C VAL A 138 -2.25 5.37 1.77
N PHE A 139 -1.69 4.17 1.90
CA PHE A 139 -0.29 3.90 1.54
C PHE A 139 -0.11 2.43 1.22
N GLN A 140 0.73 2.14 0.23
CA GLN A 140 1.24 0.80 -0.06
C GLN A 140 2.67 0.89 -0.58
N ASN A 141 3.49 -0.08 -0.21
CA ASN A 141 4.84 -0.23 -0.74
C ASN A 141 5.21 -1.70 -0.81
N THR A 142 6.13 -2.05 -1.71
CA THR A 142 6.68 -3.40 -1.86
C THR A 142 8.16 -3.42 -1.51
N GLY A 143 8.62 -4.55 -0.95
CA GLY A 143 9.99 -4.71 -0.49
C GLY A 143 10.24 -4.04 0.87
N HIS A 144 11.49 -3.97 1.28
CA HIS A 144 11.88 -3.51 2.61
C HIS A 144 12.42 -2.08 2.61
N VAL A 145 12.41 -1.47 3.80
CA VAL A 145 13.13 -0.23 4.10
C VAL A 145 14.11 -0.48 5.26
N SER A 146 15.31 0.11 5.19
CA SER A 146 16.36 -0.11 6.20
C SER A 146 16.24 0.77 7.45
N LYS A 147 15.33 1.75 7.43
CA LYS A 147 15.11 2.73 8.50
C LYS A 147 13.70 3.31 8.41
N TYR A 148 13.26 3.94 9.48
CA TYR A 148 11.99 4.67 9.47
C TYR A 148 11.97 5.74 8.37
N GLN A 149 10.90 5.73 7.60
CA GLN A 149 10.59 6.73 6.58
C GLN A 149 9.35 7.51 6.98
N THR A 150 9.32 8.78 6.63
CA THR A 150 8.21 9.66 6.93
C THR A 150 7.41 9.92 5.67
N HIS A 151 6.08 9.75 5.75
CA HIS A 151 5.15 9.91 4.64
C HIS A 151 4.02 10.85 5.04
N ASP A 152 3.84 11.93 4.29
CA ASP A 152 2.67 12.77 4.44
C ASP A 152 1.47 12.07 3.78
N ILE A 153 0.38 11.93 4.52
CA ILE A 153 -0.86 11.35 4.01
C ILE A 153 -1.59 12.44 3.24
N SER A 154 -1.91 12.16 1.97
CA SER A 154 -2.52 13.14 1.08
C SER A 154 -3.85 13.65 1.62
N ARG A 155 -4.21 14.89 1.24
CA ARG A 155 -5.46 15.51 1.66
C ARG A 155 -6.67 14.70 1.21
N GLU A 156 -6.64 14.15 -0.01
CA GLU A 156 -7.70 13.27 -0.52
C GLU A 156 -7.84 11.97 0.29
N SER A 157 -6.74 11.53 0.92
CA SER A 157 -6.74 10.35 1.80
C SER A 157 -7.25 10.69 3.20
N THR A 158 -7.23 11.96 3.60
CA THR A 158 -7.75 12.40 4.91
C THR A 158 -9.25 12.71 4.92
N ASP A 159 -9.93 12.67 3.77
CA ASP A 159 -11.39 12.88 3.67
C ASP A 159 -12.21 11.84 4.46
N VAL A 160 -11.62 10.69 4.77
CA VAL A 160 -12.25 9.64 5.59
C VAL A 160 -12.11 9.87 7.10
N LEU A 161 -11.32 10.88 7.51
CA LEU A 161 -11.16 11.21 8.93
C LEU A 161 -12.44 11.79 9.52
N GLN A 162 -12.68 11.44 10.78
CA GLN A 162 -13.82 11.97 11.52
C GLN A 162 -13.39 12.48 12.89
N THR A 163 -14.12 13.44 13.43
CA THR A 163 -13.98 13.84 14.83
C THR A 163 -14.32 12.66 15.72
N GLY A 164 -13.53 12.43 16.77
CA GLY A 164 -13.69 11.29 17.66
C GLY A 164 -12.84 10.10 17.23
N LYS A 165 -13.42 8.89 17.22
CA LYS A 165 -12.71 7.62 16.98
C LYS A 165 -12.38 7.44 15.49
N ASN A 166 -11.12 7.16 15.21
CA ASN A 166 -10.60 6.74 13.90
C ASN A 166 -9.83 5.43 14.06
N VAL A 167 -9.68 4.71 12.96
CA VAL A 167 -8.93 3.45 12.88
C VAL A 167 -7.82 3.57 11.87
N ILE A 168 -6.64 3.10 12.24
CA ILE A 168 -5.56 2.79 11.30
C ILE A 168 -5.35 1.27 11.31
N ALA A 169 -5.29 0.67 10.13
CA ALA A 169 -5.10 -0.75 9.94
C ALA A 169 -3.93 -0.99 8.99
N VAL A 170 -3.15 -2.02 9.25
CA VAL A 170 -1.91 -2.33 8.51
C VAL A 170 -1.88 -3.81 8.21
N HIS A 171 -1.62 -4.16 6.96
CA HIS A 171 -1.23 -5.50 6.54
C HIS A 171 0.24 -5.46 6.15
N CYS A 172 1.04 -6.36 6.70
CA CYS A 172 2.43 -6.54 6.31
C CYS A 172 2.69 -7.99 5.96
N ARG A 173 3.38 -8.21 4.84
CA ARG A 173 3.67 -9.52 4.28
C ARG A 173 5.16 -9.75 4.22
N GLN A 174 5.62 -10.82 4.88
CA GLN A 174 6.97 -11.33 4.80
C GLN A 174 7.18 -12.13 3.52
N THR A 175 8.24 -11.87 2.79
CA THR A 175 8.63 -12.63 1.61
C THR A 175 9.96 -13.34 1.78
N VAL A 176 11.01 -12.63 2.19
CA VAL A 176 12.36 -13.17 2.39
C VAL A 176 13.18 -12.29 3.34
N GLY A 177 14.06 -12.88 4.13
CA GLY A 177 15.04 -12.16 4.94
C GLY A 177 14.53 -11.72 6.30
N GLY A 178 14.70 -10.44 6.64
CA GLY A 178 14.22 -9.83 7.87
C GLY A 178 12.70 -9.78 7.94
N GLN A 179 12.17 -9.40 9.11
CA GLN A 179 10.73 -9.30 9.32
C GLN A 179 10.44 -8.21 10.33
N TYR A 180 9.80 -7.13 9.87
CA TYR A 180 9.50 -6.02 10.75
C TYR A 180 8.36 -5.14 10.22
N ILE A 181 7.53 -4.68 11.13
CA ILE A 181 6.54 -3.62 10.89
C ILE A 181 6.34 -2.77 12.12
N ASP A 182 6.43 -1.47 11.94
CA ASP A 182 6.10 -0.48 12.97
C ASP A 182 5.64 0.83 12.35
N LEU A 183 4.69 1.48 13.01
CA LEU A 183 4.07 2.69 12.54
C LEU A 183 3.81 3.68 13.67
N GLY A 184 4.23 4.93 13.44
CA GLY A 184 3.82 6.10 14.22
C GLY A 184 2.93 7.02 13.40
N LEU A 185 2.06 7.78 14.06
CA LEU A 185 1.15 8.71 13.44
C LEU A 185 1.14 10.03 14.20
N GLU A 186 1.26 11.13 13.48
CA GLU A 186 1.18 12.48 14.02
C GLU A 186 0.31 13.37 13.16
N CYS A 187 -0.30 14.37 13.74
CA CYS A 187 -1.10 15.35 13.03
C CYS A 187 -0.65 16.79 13.31
N PHE A 188 -1.01 17.69 12.40
CA PHE A 188 -0.70 19.10 12.47
C PHE A 188 -1.99 19.90 12.33
N GLU A 189 -2.18 20.89 13.21
CA GLU A 189 -3.31 21.82 13.14
C GLU A 189 -3.20 22.74 11.91
N GLU A 190 -1.97 23.05 11.52
CA GLU A 190 -1.66 23.80 10.30
C GLU A 190 -0.85 22.94 9.35
N ALA A 191 -1.24 22.90 8.08
CA ALA A 191 -0.46 22.27 7.03
C ALA A 191 0.84 23.09 6.85
N VAL A 192 1.99 22.40 6.85
CA VAL A 192 3.25 23.03 6.47
C VAL A 192 3.19 23.33 4.98
N ASP A 193 3.16 24.62 4.60
CA ASP A 193 3.36 25.00 3.21
C ASP A 193 4.83 24.81 2.81
N LEU A 194 5.21 23.56 2.56
CA LEU A 194 6.58 23.20 2.17
C LEU A 194 7.01 23.95 0.90
N VAL A 195 6.11 24.12 -0.07
CA VAL A 195 6.39 24.85 -1.31
C VAL A 195 6.67 26.31 -1.04
N GLY A 196 5.87 26.94 -0.16
CA GLY A 196 6.10 28.30 0.30
C GLY A 196 7.41 28.44 1.06
N LEU A 197 7.74 27.53 1.96
CA LEU A 197 9.00 27.50 2.69
C LEU A 197 10.21 27.35 1.76
N ILE A 198 10.15 26.41 0.81
CA ILE A 198 11.19 26.21 -0.20
C ILE A 198 11.35 27.49 -1.04
N ARG A 199 10.25 28.07 -1.50
CA ARG A 199 10.29 29.32 -2.29
C ARG A 199 11.00 30.44 -1.54
N LYS A 200 10.77 30.55 -0.25
CA LYS A 200 11.29 31.64 0.60
C LYS A 200 12.75 31.41 1.05
N HIS A 201 13.09 30.16 1.39
CA HIS A 201 14.33 29.87 2.09
C HIS A 201 15.33 28.98 1.34
N ALA A 202 14.93 28.33 0.21
CA ALA A 202 15.81 27.37 -0.44
C ALA A 202 17.11 27.96 -0.97
N ASN A 203 17.10 29.21 -1.48
CA ASN A 203 18.33 29.84 -1.93
C ASN A 203 19.32 30.05 -0.78
N LYS A 204 18.82 30.45 0.40
CA LYS A 204 19.66 30.63 1.60
C LYS A 204 20.21 29.31 2.12
N LEU A 205 19.35 28.28 2.23
CA LEU A 205 19.70 27.02 2.88
C LEU A 205 20.39 26.01 1.95
N MET A 206 20.01 25.98 0.68
CA MET A 206 20.48 24.99 -0.30
C MET A 206 21.40 25.57 -1.37
N GLY A 207 21.37 26.91 -1.55
CA GLY A 207 22.04 27.61 -2.63
C GLY A 207 21.23 27.66 -3.93
N ASP A 208 21.60 28.57 -4.83
CA ASP A 208 20.87 28.84 -6.08
C ASP A 208 20.86 27.64 -7.04
N GLY A 209 21.98 26.93 -7.15
CA GLY A 209 22.12 25.80 -8.07
C GLY A 209 21.11 24.67 -7.77
N PRO A 210 21.13 24.08 -6.58
CA PRO A 210 20.19 23.04 -6.16
C PRO A 210 18.72 23.49 -6.25
N HIS A 211 18.40 24.75 -5.87
CA HIS A 211 17.04 25.28 -5.97
C HIS A 211 16.56 25.42 -7.43
N LYS A 212 17.45 25.86 -8.35
CA LYS A 212 17.14 25.88 -9.79
C LYS A 212 16.88 24.50 -10.34
N GLN A 213 17.69 23.50 -9.92
CA GLN A 213 17.48 22.10 -10.32
C GLN A 213 16.14 21.56 -9.80
N TYR A 214 15.80 21.80 -8.54
CA TYR A 214 14.51 21.40 -7.96
C TYR A 214 13.33 21.97 -8.80
N LYS A 215 13.34 23.26 -9.10
CA LYS A 215 12.31 23.87 -9.96
C LYS A 215 12.26 23.26 -11.38
N ALA A 216 13.42 22.90 -11.92
CA ALA A 216 13.48 22.22 -13.20
C ALA A 216 12.82 20.82 -13.12
N ARG A 217 13.10 20.04 -12.06
CA ARG A 217 12.48 18.71 -11.86
C ARG A 217 10.97 18.75 -11.70
N ILE A 218 10.45 19.74 -10.99
CA ILE A 218 8.99 19.94 -10.90
C ILE A 218 8.41 20.19 -12.29
N ARG A 219 8.96 21.11 -13.07
CA ARG A 219 8.50 21.38 -14.44
C ARG A 219 8.62 20.16 -15.36
N ASP A 220 9.69 19.37 -15.19
CA ASP A 220 9.87 18.15 -15.97
C ASP A 220 8.82 17.11 -15.59
N LEU A 221 8.49 16.98 -14.32
CA LEU A 221 7.42 16.10 -13.84
C LEU A 221 6.05 16.58 -14.35
N GLU A 222 5.73 17.86 -14.22
CA GLU A 222 4.48 18.45 -14.73
C GLU A 222 4.29 18.24 -16.22
N ARG A 223 5.36 18.31 -17.02
CA ARG A 223 5.34 18.00 -18.46
C ARG A 223 5.21 16.50 -18.74
N HIS A 224 5.77 15.68 -17.88
CA HIS A 224 5.75 14.22 -18.05
C HIS A 224 4.39 13.60 -17.68
N LEU A 225 3.71 14.11 -16.65
CA LEU A 225 2.43 13.54 -16.17
C LEU A 225 1.34 13.42 -17.26
N PRO A 226 1.10 14.44 -18.11
CA PRO A 226 0.08 14.34 -19.17
C PRO A 226 0.44 13.37 -20.28
N THR A 227 1.72 13.00 -20.43
CA THR A 227 2.20 12.10 -21.49
C THR A 227 2.01 10.61 -21.14
N LYS A 228 1.25 10.31 -20.09
CA LYS A 228 1.02 8.92 -19.70
C LYS A 228 0.41 8.14 -20.86
N PRO A 229 1.08 7.07 -21.33
CA PRO A 229 0.54 6.23 -22.40
C PRO A 229 -0.85 5.70 -21.99
N LYS A 230 -1.78 5.71 -22.95
CA LYS A 230 -3.07 5.05 -22.72
C LYS A 230 -2.78 3.57 -22.48
N SER A 231 -3.38 3.04 -21.42
CA SER A 231 -3.31 1.61 -21.16
C SER A 231 -4.20 0.91 -22.17
N ASP A 232 -3.64 0.08 -23.04
CA ASP A 232 -4.37 -0.82 -23.91
C ASP A 232 -4.91 -2.06 -23.13
N TYR A 233 -4.91 -2.00 -21.81
CA TYR A 233 -5.54 -3.03 -21.02
C TYR A 233 -7.05 -2.92 -21.13
N TYR A 234 -7.63 -3.76 -21.96
CA TYR A 234 -9.05 -4.05 -21.88
C TYR A 234 -9.32 -4.63 -20.49
N LYS A 235 -10.33 -4.12 -19.80
CA LYS A 235 -10.87 -4.80 -18.63
C LYS A 235 -11.48 -6.11 -19.11
N VAL A 236 -10.75 -7.19 -19.00
CA VAL A 236 -11.25 -8.55 -19.27
C VAL A 236 -11.92 -9.00 -17.98
N LEU A 237 -13.17 -9.43 -18.09
CA LEU A 237 -13.80 -10.20 -17.02
C LEU A 237 -13.00 -11.52 -16.90
N ALA A 238 -12.19 -11.61 -15.85
CA ALA A 238 -11.53 -12.87 -15.52
C ALA A 238 -12.48 -13.70 -14.68
N VAL A 239 -12.84 -14.88 -15.18
CA VAL A 239 -13.54 -15.89 -14.38
C VAL A 239 -12.46 -16.62 -13.58
N GLY A 240 -12.48 -16.45 -12.26
CA GLY A 240 -11.63 -17.22 -11.36
C GLY A 240 -12.26 -18.58 -11.07
N GLU A 241 -11.54 -19.66 -11.34
CA GLU A 241 -11.96 -21.00 -10.92
C GLU A 241 -11.66 -21.18 -9.42
N HIS A 242 -12.69 -21.33 -8.61
CA HIS A 242 -12.59 -21.62 -7.18
C HIS A 242 -12.88 -23.10 -6.94
N GLY A 243 -11.85 -23.95 -7.11
CA GLY A 243 -11.93 -25.37 -6.83
C GLY A 243 -12.64 -26.23 -7.90
N GLU A 244 -12.42 -27.54 -7.86
CA GLU A 244 -13.16 -28.48 -8.69
C GLU A 244 -14.60 -28.60 -8.18
N ARG A 245 -15.55 -28.03 -8.92
CA ARG A 245 -16.98 -28.29 -8.70
C ARG A 245 -17.40 -29.40 -9.66
N VAL A 246 -17.91 -30.47 -9.10
CA VAL A 246 -18.61 -31.49 -9.89
C VAL A 246 -19.88 -30.86 -10.46
N THR A 247 -19.93 -30.71 -11.78
CA THR A 247 -21.09 -30.16 -12.49
C THR A 247 -21.89 -31.34 -13.05
N LYS A 248 -23.19 -31.39 -12.77
CA LYS A 248 -24.07 -32.43 -13.25
C LYS A 248 -25.18 -31.87 -14.13
N ILE A 249 -25.64 -32.63 -15.10
CA ILE A 249 -26.82 -32.27 -15.89
C ILE A 249 -28.05 -32.39 -14.96
N LEU A 250 -28.84 -31.32 -14.93
CA LEU A 250 -30.11 -31.36 -14.21
C LEU A 250 -31.24 -31.86 -15.13
N ARG A 251 -31.80 -33.01 -14.82
CA ARG A 251 -32.91 -33.58 -15.63
C ARG A 251 -34.14 -32.64 -15.56
N ARG A 252 -34.56 -32.15 -16.71
CA ARG A 252 -35.66 -31.15 -16.86
C ARG A 252 -35.44 -29.88 -16.07
N GLY A 253 -34.18 -29.50 -15.83
CA GLY A 253 -33.82 -28.29 -15.06
C GLY A 253 -34.14 -28.37 -13.56
N ASN A 254 -34.45 -29.55 -13.03
CA ASN A 254 -34.78 -29.73 -11.60
C ASN A 254 -33.51 -30.04 -10.80
N PRO A 255 -33.09 -29.14 -9.83
CA PRO A 255 -31.91 -29.36 -9.00
C PRO A 255 -31.91 -30.62 -8.15
N ALA A 256 -33.09 -31.20 -7.86
CA ALA A 256 -33.25 -32.46 -7.11
C ALA A 256 -33.07 -33.71 -7.97
N LEU A 257 -33.01 -33.59 -9.31
CA LEU A 257 -32.89 -34.69 -10.25
C LEU A 257 -31.55 -34.59 -11.01
N GLU A 258 -30.47 -34.86 -10.29
CA GLU A 258 -29.11 -34.87 -10.86
C GLU A 258 -28.97 -36.01 -11.89
N GLY A 259 -28.37 -35.72 -13.02
CA GLY A 259 -28.00 -36.63 -14.08
C GLY A 259 -26.52 -36.91 -14.13
N GLU A 260 -25.99 -37.12 -15.33
CA GLU A 260 -24.58 -37.43 -15.54
C GLU A 260 -23.67 -36.24 -15.21
N GLU A 261 -22.45 -36.55 -14.77
CA GLU A 261 -21.40 -35.56 -14.55
C GLU A 261 -20.90 -35.01 -15.88
N VAL A 262 -20.72 -33.68 -15.92
CA VAL A 262 -20.24 -32.98 -17.11
C VAL A 262 -18.86 -32.39 -16.82
N PHE A 263 -17.92 -32.71 -17.67
CA PHE A 263 -16.58 -32.17 -17.63
C PHE A 263 -16.48 -30.87 -18.45
N PRO A 264 -15.64 -29.90 -18.03
CA PRO A 264 -15.40 -28.72 -18.83
C PRO A 264 -14.96 -29.07 -20.24
N ALA A 265 -15.66 -28.56 -21.25
CA ALA A 265 -15.34 -28.79 -22.65
C ALA A 265 -15.51 -27.47 -23.46
N PHE A 266 -14.81 -27.37 -24.58
CA PHE A 266 -15.05 -26.29 -25.52
C PHE A 266 -16.33 -26.56 -26.33
N PRO A 267 -17.12 -25.52 -26.66
CA PRO A 267 -18.22 -25.65 -27.59
C PRO A 267 -17.73 -26.32 -28.89
N ALA A 268 -18.47 -27.29 -29.39
CA ALA A 268 -18.08 -28.08 -30.58
C ALA A 268 -17.74 -27.18 -31.81
N VAL A 269 -18.45 -26.07 -31.95
CA VAL A 269 -18.24 -25.10 -33.04
C VAL A 269 -16.90 -24.37 -32.96
N LEU A 270 -16.28 -24.31 -31.74
CA LEU A 270 -15.00 -23.63 -31.48
C LEU A 270 -13.87 -24.67 -31.20
N SER A 271 -14.18 -25.95 -31.19
CA SER A 271 -13.23 -26.98 -30.82
C SER A 271 -12.17 -27.18 -31.91
N PRO A 272 -10.88 -27.02 -31.62
CA PRO A 272 -9.82 -27.57 -32.47
C PRO A 272 -9.89 -29.11 -32.47
N PRO A 273 -9.26 -29.78 -33.45
CA PRO A 273 -9.38 -31.25 -33.62
C PRO A 273 -9.07 -32.10 -32.38
N GLU A 274 -8.31 -31.59 -31.42
CA GLU A 274 -8.06 -32.25 -30.14
C GLU A 274 -7.90 -31.19 -29.04
N PRO A 275 -8.99 -30.73 -28.41
CA PRO A 275 -8.91 -29.80 -27.30
C PRO A 275 -8.45 -30.54 -26.02
N VAL A 276 -7.21 -30.36 -25.61
CA VAL A 276 -6.73 -30.84 -24.32
C VAL A 276 -6.94 -29.75 -23.26
N ILE A 277 -7.88 -29.96 -22.35
CA ILE A 277 -8.03 -29.17 -21.14
C ILE A 277 -7.11 -29.81 -20.09
N GLN A 278 -5.99 -29.17 -19.80
CA GLN A 278 -5.07 -29.63 -18.77
C GLN A 278 -5.72 -29.46 -17.39
N LYS A 279 -5.84 -30.55 -16.62
CA LYS A 279 -6.18 -30.46 -15.20
C LYS A 279 -5.06 -29.69 -14.46
N LEU A 280 -5.43 -28.73 -13.65
CA LEU A 280 -4.50 -28.09 -12.74
C LEU A 280 -4.07 -29.12 -11.69
N THR A 281 -2.90 -29.72 -11.85
CA THR A 281 -2.26 -30.45 -10.76
C THR A 281 -1.75 -29.44 -9.75
N LYS A 282 -2.11 -29.61 -8.47
CA LYS A 282 -1.54 -28.86 -7.35
C LYS A 282 -0.03 -29.04 -7.36
N SER A 283 0.70 -28.16 -8.02
CA SER A 283 2.14 -28.07 -7.92
C SER A 283 2.50 -26.97 -6.94
N SER A 284 3.36 -27.35 -6.03
CA SER A 284 4.04 -26.53 -5.04
C SER A 284 4.22 -25.04 -5.42
N GLY A 285 3.52 -24.15 -4.78
CA GLY A 285 4.05 -22.89 -4.26
C GLY A 285 4.29 -21.72 -5.20
N ARG A 286 3.94 -21.80 -6.50
CA ARG A 286 3.87 -20.62 -7.39
C ARG A 286 2.67 -20.80 -8.31
N GLU A 287 1.60 -20.09 -8.03
CA GLU A 287 0.53 -19.92 -9.02
C GLU A 287 1.12 -19.16 -10.22
N PRO A 288 1.06 -19.70 -11.45
CA PRO A 288 1.32 -18.90 -12.63
C PRO A 288 0.24 -17.80 -12.69
N PRO A 289 0.56 -16.57 -13.13
CA PRO A 289 -0.38 -15.45 -13.15
C PRO A 289 -1.59 -15.65 -14.08
N TRP A 290 -1.74 -16.85 -14.70
CA TRP A 290 -2.83 -17.20 -15.61
C TRP A 290 -3.14 -18.70 -15.53
N PRO A 291 -4.41 -19.11 -15.50
CA PRO A 291 -4.77 -20.52 -15.62
C PRO A 291 -4.26 -21.04 -16.98
N SER A 292 -3.32 -21.99 -16.90
CA SER A 292 -2.64 -22.58 -18.03
C SER A 292 -3.58 -23.46 -18.87
N GLY A 293 -4.32 -22.92 -19.77
CA GLY A 293 -5.04 -23.74 -20.73
C GLY A 293 -6.13 -23.04 -21.54
N LEU A 294 -6.99 -22.27 -20.92
CA LEU A 294 -8.14 -21.65 -21.61
C LEU A 294 -7.83 -20.26 -22.17
N VAL A 295 -7.16 -19.39 -21.40
CA VAL A 295 -6.98 -17.98 -21.76
C VAL A 295 -6.03 -17.76 -22.94
N PRO A 296 -4.90 -18.46 -23.11
CA PRO A 296 -4.04 -18.26 -24.27
C PRO A 296 -4.70 -18.65 -25.61
N LYS A 297 -5.61 -19.60 -25.59
CA LYS A 297 -6.31 -20.03 -26.82
C LYS A 297 -7.43 -19.08 -27.22
N ILE A 298 -8.17 -18.53 -26.26
CA ILE A 298 -9.20 -17.52 -26.52
C ILE A 298 -8.58 -16.21 -27.05
N ILE A 299 -7.45 -15.77 -26.49
CA ILE A 299 -6.75 -14.56 -26.94
C ILE A 299 -6.19 -14.73 -28.36
N ARG A 300 -5.73 -15.92 -28.74
CA ARG A 300 -5.27 -16.20 -30.10
C ARG A 300 -6.40 -16.20 -31.14
N TYR A 301 -7.60 -16.59 -30.75
CA TYR A 301 -8.76 -16.61 -31.64
C TYR A 301 -9.39 -15.24 -31.86
N LEU A 302 -9.25 -14.33 -30.91
CA LEU A 302 -9.79 -12.96 -31.01
C LEU A 302 -8.81 -11.98 -31.72
N ARG A 303 -7.60 -12.44 -32.10
CA ARG A 303 -6.59 -11.68 -32.86
C ARG A 303 -6.44 -12.12 -34.33
N GLY A 304 -7.23 -13.08 -34.79
CA GLY A 304 -7.25 -13.53 -36.17
C GLY A 304 -8.23 -12.78 -37.07
#